data_d6c5966688adcc7d11f1cf0f1011cf71
#
_entry.id   d6c5966688adcc7d11f1cf0f1011cf71
#
_cell.length_a   1.000
_cell.length_b   1.000
_cell.length_c   1.000
_cell.angle_alpha   90.00
_cell.angle_beta   90.00
_cell.angle_gamma   90.00
#
_symmetry.space_group_name_H-M   'P 1'
#
loop_
_entity.id
_entity.type
_entity.pdbx_description
1 polymer ?
#
loop_
_entity_poly.entity_id
_entity_poly.type
_entity_poly.pdbx_seq_one_letter_code
_entity_poly.pdbx_strand_id
1 'polypeptide(L)'
;FGVQYTQRVSKKDWVTLGLTYSPKHNLGASADMYQVKTNAMDGSLDTTSFSIDKAFELPHMVGAGLMWNHAAQWKVGLDYTLQMWEDLKAPVFDGRNYVLKDGCYSNRHKINLGAQYCYGEYSRRFLQRVQYRAGVSYATPYVKINGQDGPKEFAVSAGFGIPIVNSYN
;
A
#
# COMPACT_ATOMS: atom_id res chain seq x y z
N PHE A 1 4.53 -13.90 -4.69
CA PHE A 1 5.79 -14.60 -4.41
C PHE A 1 6.67 -13.73 -3.53
N GLY A 2 7.40 -14.36 -2.57
CA GLY A 2 8.31 -13.64 -1.69
C GLY A 2 9.52 -14.48 -1.33
N VAL A 3 10.67 -13.81 -1.19
CA VAL A 3 11.92 -14.40 -0.74
C VAL A 3 12.47 -13.53 0.37
N GLN A 4 12.91 -14.16 1.45
CA GLN A 4 13.53 -13.47 2.57
C GLN A 4 14.87 -14.14 2.89
N TYR A 5 15.89 -13.31 3.10
CA TYR A 5 17.21 -13.75 3.48
C TYR A 5 17.67 -13.00 4.73
N THR A 6 18.05 -13.73 5.75
CA THR A 6 18.54 -13.15 7.01
C THR A 6 19.99 -13.57 7.25
N GLN A 7 20.84 -12.58 7.47
CA GLN A 7 22.26 -12.77 7.75
C GLN A 7 22.66 -12.12 9.06
N ARG A 8 23.49 -12.83 9.82
CA ARG A 8 24.16 -12.27 10.98
C ARG A 8 25.42 -11.54 10.54
N VAL A 9 25.47 -10.22 10.73
CA VAL A 9 26.60 -9.38 10.34
C VAL A 9 27.60 -9.25 11.48
N SER A 10 27.14 -9.22 12.71
CA SER A 10 27.97 -9.12 13.91
C SER A 10 27.41 -9.97 15.04
N LYS A 11 28.12 -10.03 16.20
CA LYS A 11 27.62 -10.78 17.37
C LYS A 11 26.24 -10.32 17.85
N LYS A 12 25.87 -9.04 17.58
CA LYS A 12 24.62 -8.41 18.02
C LYS A 12 23.75 -7.91 16.87
N ASP A 13 24.25 -7.99 15.63
CA ASP A 13 23.57 -7.41 14.45
C ASP A 13 23.07 -8.47 13.50
N TRP A 14 21.81 -8.34 13.12
CA TRP A 14 21.15 -9.15 12.11
C TRP A 14 20.57 -8.24 11.05
N VAL A 15 20.78 -8.59 9.79
CA VAL A 15 20.21 -7.91 8.65
C VAL A 15 19.32 -8.89 7.90
N THR A 16 18.11 -8.45 7.60
CA THR A 16 17.14 -9.21 6.83
C THR A 16 16.81 -8.44 5.56
N LEU A 17 16.97 -9.09 4.42
CA LEU A 17 16.54 -8.62 3.10
C LEU A 17 15.28 -9.37 2.70
N GLY A 18 14.28 -8.65 2.21
CA GLY A 18 13.05 -9.20 1.67
C GLY A 18 12.80 -8.71 0.26
N LEU A 19 12.36 -9.60 -0.62
CA LEU A 19 11.90 -9.28 -1.97
C LEU A 19 10.53 -9.89 -2.16
N THR A 20 9.60 -9.13 -2.72
CA THR A 20 8.24 -9.58 -3.03
C THR A 20 7.87 -9.23 -4.46
N TYR A 21 7.12 -10.12 -5.10
CA TYR A 21 6.58 -9.90 -6.42
C TYR A 21 5.14 -10.41 -6.51
N SER A 22 4.23 -9.56 -6.94
CA SER A 22 2.84 -9.92 -7.27
C SER A 22 2.62 -9.68 -8.77
N PRO A 23 2.31 -10.73 -9.54
CA PRO A 23 1.99 -10.56 -10.95
C PRO A 23 0.66 -9.82 -11.14
N LYS A 24 0.53 -9.15 -12.26
CA LYS A 24 -0.73 -8.57 -12.76
C LYS A 24 -1.82 -9.64 -12.76
N HIS A 25 -3.00 -9.27 -12.25
CA HIS A 25 -4.14 -10.18 -12.19
C HIS A 25 -5.43 -9.45 -12.57
N ASN A 26 -6.19 -10.05 -13.47
CA ASN A 26 -7.53 -9.58 -13.78
C ASN A 26 -8.52 -10.19 -12.78
N LEU A 27 -9.33 -9.36 -12.15
CA LEU A 27 -10.29 -9.80 -11.15
C LEU A 27 -11.52 -10.49 -11.75
N GLY A 28 -11.66 -10.49 -13.10
CA GLY A 28 -12.79 -11.08 -13.80
C GLY A 28 -14.14 -10.40 -13.52
N ALA A 29 -14.10 -9.23 -12.87
CA ALA A 29 -15.30 -8.46 -12.56
C ALA A 29 -15.63 -7.49 -13.68
N SER A 30 -16.93 -7.41 -14.03
CA SER A 30 -17.48 -6.42 -14.94
C SER A 30 -17.92 -5.19 -14.15
N ALA A 31 -17.78 -4.02 -14.76
CA ALA A 31 -18.34 -2.78 -14.21
C ALA A 31 -19.65 -2.44 -14.93
N ASP A 32 -20.75 -2.45 -14.20
CA ASP A 32 -22.04 -1.99 -14.71
C ASP A 32 -22.27 -0.55 -14.27
N MET A 33 -22.44 0.32 -15.23
CA MET A 33 -22.66 1.76 -15.01
C MET A 33 -24.03 2.15 -15.57
N TYR A 34 -24.77 2.95 -14.80
CA TYR A 34 -26.07 3.44 -15.17
C TYR A 34 -26.04 4.96 -15.30
N GLN A 35 -26.44 5.48 -16.46
CA GLN A 35 -26.66 6.90 -16.66
C GLN A 35 -28.17 7.17 -16.64
N VAL A 36 -28.62 7.92 -15.64
CA VAL A 36 -30.02 8.34 -15.53
C VAL A 36 -30.14 9.80 -15.95
N LYS A 37 -30.92 10.07 -16.99
CA LYS A 37 -31.26 11.41 -17.42
C LYS A 37 -32.71 11.68 -17.03
N THR A 38 -32.93 12.74 -16.28
CA THR A 38 -34.29 13.21 -15.95
C THR A 38 -34.67 14.35 -16.89
N ASN A 39 -35.77 14.20 -17.58
CA ASN A 39 -36.31 15.28 -18.40
C ASN A 39 -37.03 16.27 -17.47
N ALA A 40 -36.57 17.51 -17.46
CA ALA A 40 -37.10 18.56 -16.59
C ALA A 40 -38.54 19.02 -16.96
N MET A 41 -39.02 18.68 -18.17
CA MET A 41 -40.35 19.10 -18.63
C MET A 41 -41.47 18.13 -18.22
N ASP A 42 -41.23 16.83 -18.27
CA ASP A 42 -42.25 15.80 -18.03
C ASP A 42 -41.90 14.84 -16.90
N GLY A 43 -40.71 14.99 -16.27
CA GLY A 43 -40.24 14.12 -15.20
C GLY A 43 -39.88 12.71 -15.63
N SER A 44 -39.84 12.44 -16.96
CA SER A 44 -39.48 11.11 -17.46
C SER A 44 -38.01 10.79 -17.19
N LEU A 45 -37.75 9.51 -16.84
CA LEU A 45 -36.42 8.98 -16.58
C LEU A 45 -35.97 8.16 -17.79
N ASP A 46 -34.88 8.56 -18.40
CA ASP A 46 -34.17 7.76 -19.41
C ASP A 46 -32.94 7.14 -18.77
N THR A 47 -32.90 5.81 -18.75
CA THR A 47 -31.81 5.07 -18.14
C THR A 47 -31.03 4.28 -19.17
N THR A 48 -29.78 4.63 -19.35
CA THR A 48 -28.86 3.92 -20.25
C THR A 48 -27.89 3.11 -19.38
N SER A 49 -27.78 1.80 -19.63
CA SER A 49 -26.83 0.91 -18.97
C SER A 49 -25.61 0.64 -19.84
N PHE A 50 -24.44 0.62 -19.23
CA PHE A 50 -23.18 0.29 -19.87
C PHE A 50 -22.52 -0.81 -19.05
N SER A 51 -22.06 -1.88 -19.70
CA SER A 51 -21.26 -2.92 -19.05
C SER A 51 -19.89 -3.00 -19.71
N ILE A 52 -18.84 -3.04 -18.88
CA ILE A 52 -17.45 -3.21 -19.32
C ILE A 52 -16.90 -4.47 -18.69
N ASP A 53 -16.62 -5.47 -19.52
CA ASP A 53 -15.99 -6.70 -19.08
C ASP A 53 -14.53 -6.47 -18.70
N LYS A 54 -14.08 -7.16 -17.65
CA LYS A 54 -12.69 -7.11 -17.16
C LYS A 54 -12.23 -5.67 -16.82
N ALA A 55 -13.14 -4.87 -16.28
CA ALA A 55 -12.86 -3.47 -15.94
C ALA A 55 -11.84 -3.30 -14.80
N PHE A 56 -11.62 -4.34 -13.99
CA PHE A 56 -10.76 -4.28 -12.81
C PHE A 56 -9.57 -5.22 -12.94
N GLU A 57 -8.40 -4.62 -12.99
CA GLU A 57 -7.11 -5.33 -13.00
C GLU A 57 -6.23 -4.83 -11.85
N LEU A 58 -5.45 -5.74 -11.27
CA LEU A 58 -4.39 -5.41 -10.32
C LEU A 58 -3.06 -5.31 -11.07
N PRO A 59 -2.23 -4.30 -10.78
CA PRO A 59 -0.94 -4.11 -11.45
C PRO A 59 0.09 -5.14 -11.01
N HIS A 60 1.18 -5.24 -11.75
CA HIS A 60 2.41 -5.84 -11.25
C HIS A 60 2.90 -5.04 -10.06
N MET A 61 3.26 -5.73 -8.97
CA MET A 61 3.84 -5.09 -7.79
C MET A 61 5.17 -5.75 -7.45
N VAL A 62 6.18 -4.92 -7.21
CA VAL A 62 7.51 -5.32 -6.75
C VAL A 62 7.81 -4.62 -5.45
N GLY A 63 8.24 -5.39 -4.45
CA GLY A 63 8.63 -4.86 -3.16
C GLY A 63 10.03 -5.30 -2.77
N ALA A 64 10.80 -4.40 -2.16
CA ALA A 64 12.08 -4.69 -1.54
C ALA A 64 12.11 -4.12 -0.13
N GLY A 65 12.55 -4.92 0.83
CA GLY A 65 12.63 -4.52 2.24
C GLY A 65 13.99 -4.84 2.84
N LEU A 66 14.45 -3.97 3.72
CA LEU A 66 15.65 -4.13 4.51
C LEU A 66 15.28 -3.94 5.98
N MET A 67 15.63 -4.89 6.84
CA MET A 67 15.47 -4.76 8.28
C MET A 67 16.81 -5.00 8.97
N TRP A 68 17.21 -4.05 9.81
CA TRP A 68 18.36 -4.17 10.70
C TRP A 68 17.89 -4.33 12.14
N ASN A 69 18.45 -5.31 12.82
CA ASN A 69 18.18 -5.62 14.22
C ASN A 69 19.50 -5.62 15.00
N HIS A 70 19.60 -4.72 15.98
CA HIS A 70 20.75 -4.61 16.86
C HIS A 70 20.39 -5.02 18.29
N ALA A 71 21.07 -6.06 18.79
CA ALA A 71 20.97 -6.55 20.17
C ALA A 71 19.52 -6.83 20.65
N ALA A 72 18.57 -7.08 19.74
CA ALA A 72 17.13 -7.13 20.00
C ALA A 72 16.53 -5.85 20.61
N GLN A 73 17.32 -4.79 20.79
CA GLN A 73 16.88 -3.51 21.33
C GLN A 73 16.40 -2.55 20.23
N TRP A 74 17.15 -2.45 19.14
CA TRP A 74 16.82 -1.62 18.00
C TRP A 74 16.40 -2.48 16.81
N LYS A 75 15.28 -2.13 16.21
CA LYS A 75 14.84 -2.68 14.92
C LYS A 75 14.52 -1.50 14.01
N VAL A 76 15.22 -1.41 12.89
CA VAL A 76 14.98 -0.38 11.86
C VAL A 76 14.67 -1.08 10.56
N GLY A 77 13.55 -0.71 9.95
CA GLY A 77 13.07 -1.28 8.69
C GLY A 77 12.88 -0.18 7.64
N LEU A 78 13.28 -0.48 6.42
CA LEU A 78 13.04 0.32 5.23
C LEU A 78 12.39 -0.58 4.18
N ASP A 79 11.21 -0.19 3.70
CA ASP A 79 10.49 -0.90 2.66
C ASP A 79 10.23 0.03 1.47
N TYR A 80 10.46 -0.49 0.28
CA TYR A 80 10.10 0.15 -0.98
C TYR A 80 9.15 -0.74 -1.75
N THR A 81 8.08 -0.17 -2.26
CA THR A 81 7.11 -0.87 -3.12
C THR A 81 6.85 -0.06 -4.38
N LEU A 82 7.01 -0.72 -5.52
CA LEU A 82 6.64 -0.21 -6.83
C LEU A 82 5.38 -0.93 -7.30
N GLN A 83 4.35 -0.16 -7.67
CA GLN A 83 3.11 -0.64 -8.29
C GLN A 83 3.03 -0.06 -9.71
N MET A 84 2.97 -0.93 -10.72
CA MET A 84 3.01 -0.56 -12.14
C MET A 84 1.59 -0.33 -12.67
N TRP A 85 0.96 0.77 -12.25
CA TRP A 85 -0.40 1.13 -12.66
C TRP A 85 -0.48 1.69 -14.08
N GLU A 86 0.61 2.20 -14.63
CA GLU A 86 0.67 2.79 -15.97
C GLU A 86 0.26 1.82 -17.08
N ASP A 87 0.49 0.51 -16.86
CA ASP A 87 0.14 -0.57 -17.79
C ASP A 87 -1.36 -0.95 -17.74
N LEU A 88 -2.16 -0.26 -16.93
CA LEU A 88 -3.58 -0.53 -16.76
C LEU A 88 -4.43 0.49 -17.47
N LYS A 89 -5.60 0.03 -17.94
CA LYS A 89 -6.60 0.85 -18.60
C LYS A 89 -7.67 1.28 -17.61
N ALA A 90 -8.07 2.55 -17.71
CA ALA A 90 -9.18 3.08 -16.92
C ALA A 90 -10.46 3.16 -17.77
N PRO A 91 -11.63 2.85 -17.19
CA PRO A 91 -12.91 3.12 -17.85
C PRO A 91 -13.17 4.64 -17.87
N VAL A 92 -13.21 5.21 -19.04
CA VAL A 92 -13.46 6.65 -19.27
C VAL A 92 -14.70 6.81 -20.15
N PHE A 93 -15.55 7.77 -19.81
CA PHE A 93 -16.72 8.11 -20.62
C PHE A 93 -16.32 8.98 -21.82
N ASP A 94 -16.59 8.52 -23.03
CA ASP A 94 -16.27 9.21 -24.31
C ASP A 94 -17.46 10.01 -24.86
N GLY A 95 -18.34 10.47 -23.98
CA GLY A 95 -19.54 11.22 -24.38
C GLY A 95 -20.71 10.36 -24.89
N ARG A 96 -20.48 9.11 -25.29
CA ARG A 96 -21.50 8.15 -25.74
C ARG A 96 -21.42 6.83 -24.99
N ASN A 97 -20.22 6.28 -24.80
CA ASN A 97 -19.98 4.99 -24.17
C ASN A 97 -18.83 5.09 -23.19
N TYR A 98 -18.71 4.11 -22.28
CA TYR A 98 -17.50 3.90 -21.48
C TYR A 98 -16.52 3.06 -22.28
N VAL A 99 -15.30 3.56 -22.43
CA VAL A 99 -14.20 2.88 -23.11
C VAL A 99 -13.00 2.74 -22.19
N LEU A 100 -12.23 1.67 -22.35
CA LEU A 100 -10.97 1.49 -21.61
C LEU A 100 -9.88 2.34 -22.27
N LYS A 101 -9.37 3.33 -21.55
CA LYS A 101 -8.34 4.26 -22.03
C LYS A 101 -7.03 4.07 -21.27
N ASP A 102 -5.93 4.11 -22.00
CA ASP A 102 -4.56 4.11 -21.48
C ASP A 102 -4.16 5.51 -20.97
N GLY A 103 -3.12 5.56 -20.11
CA GLY A 103 -2.51 6.82 -19.70
C GLY A 103 -3.25 7.58 -18.58
N CYS A 104 -4.29 6.97 -17.97
CA CYS A 104 -5.01 7.54 -16.84
C CYS A 104 -4.31 7.29 -15.50
N TYR A 105 -3.38 6.37 -15.47
CA TYR A 105 -2.63 5.99 -14.30
C TYR A 105 -1.14 6.30 -14.43
N SER A 106 -0.47 6.43 -13.30
CA SER A 106 0.98 6.58 -13.16
C SER A 106 1.53 5.52 -12.20
N ASN A 107 2.77 5.15 -12.35
CA ASN A 107 3.38 4.19 -11.45
C ASN A 107 3.45 4.76 -10.02
N ARG A 108 3.04 3.95 -9.04
CA ARG A 108 3.07 4.34 -7.63
C ARG A 108 4.32 3.82 -6.95
N HIS A 109 5.07 4.74 -6.38
CA HIS A 109 6.24 4.46 -5.54
C HIS A 109 5.84 4.68 -4.09
N LYS A 110 6.06 3.69 -3.23
CA LYS A 110 5.81 3.79 -1.80
C LYS A 110 7.08 3.45 -1.03
N ILE A 111 7.46 4.34 -0.11
CA ILE A 111 8.61 4.16 0.78
C ILE A 111 8.10 4.22 2.21
N ASN A 112 8.46 3.23 3.02
CA ASN A 112 8.16 3.21 4.44
C ASN A 112 9.46 3.05 5.22
N LEU A 113 9.67 3.90 6.23
CA LEU A 113 10.76 3.80 7.18
C LEU A 113 10.16 3.65 8.57
N GLY A 114 10.57 2.61 9.29
CA GLY A 114 10.11 2.35 10.63
C GLY A 114 11.26 2.04 11.59
N ALA A 115 11.15 2.50 12.82
CA ALA A 115 12.08 2.18 13.88
C ALA A 115 11.34 1.73 15.14
N GLN A 116 11.89 0.74 15.81
CA GLN A 116 11.44 0.27 17.12
C GLN A 116 12.61 0.22 18.07
N TYR A 117 12.39 0.72 19.28
CA TYR A 117 13.34 0.64 20.39
C TYR A 117 12.71 -0.03 21.61
N CYS A 118 13.43 -0.97 22.20
CA CYS A 118 13.08 -1.59 23.48
C CYS A 118 14.37 -1.84 24.26
N TYR A 119 14.49 -1.27 25.45
CA TYR A 119 15.70 -1.42 26.26
C TYR A 119 15.95 -2.87 26.69
N GLY A 120 14.89 -3.57 27.11
CA GLY A 120 14.97 -4.96 27.52
C GLY A 120 13.61 -5.55 27.84
N GLU A 121 13.23 -6.56 27.10
CA GLU A 121 11.93 -7.21 27.19
C GLU A 121 11.71 -7.88 28.57
N TYR A 122 12.80 -8.32 29.21
CA TYR A 122 12.80 -8.97 30.51
C TYR A 122 13.26 -8.07 31.67
N SER A 123 13.32 -6.76 31.47
CA SER A 123 13.74 -5.82 32.50
C SER A 123 12.74 -5.78 33.67
N ARG A 124 13.23 -5.59 34.90
CA ARG A 124 12.37 -5.43 36.09
C ARG A 124 11.60 -4.09 36.10
N ARG A 125 12.10 -3.08 35.42
CA ARG A 125 11.46 -1.76 35.36
C ARG A 125 10.46 -1.72 34.22
N PHE A 126 9.22 -1.31 34.49
CA PHE A 126 8.14 -1.25 33.51
C PHE A 126 8.49 -0.43 32.25
N LEU A 127 9.01 0.79 32.41
CA LEU A 127 9.37 1.67 31.30
C LEU A 127 10.46 1.09 30.38
N GLN A 128 11.33 0.21 30.89
CA GLN A 128 12.37 -0.43 30.12
C GLN A 128 11.82 -1.59 29.25
N ARG A 129 10.64 -2.10 29.56
CA ARG A 129 9.94 -3.12 28.75
C ARG A 129 9.05 -2.52 27.67
N VAL A 130 8.73 -1.24 27.79
CA VAL A 130 7.91 -0.53 26.79
C VAL A 130 8.67 -0.49 25.47
N GLN A 131 7.97 -0.85 24.40
CA GLN A 131 8.48 -0.75 23.03
C GLN A 131 8.04 0.58 22.45
N TYR A 132 8.98 1.41 22.07
CA TYR A 132 8.75 2.69 21.40
C TYR A 132 8.85 2.48 19.89
N ARG A 133 7.85 2.93 19.15
CA ARG A 133 7.79 2.77 17.71
C ARG A 133 7.55 4.09 17.03
N ALA A 134 8.27 4.35 15.94
CA ALA A 134 8.05 5.51 15.07
C ALA A 134 8.17 5.07 13.62
N GLY A 135 7.41 5.72 12.75
CA GLY A 135 7.44 5.41 11.33
C GLY A 135 7.05 6.60 10.48
N VAL A 136 7.58 6.61 9.27
CA VAL A 136 7.28 7.58 8.22
C VAL A 136 6.97 6.83 6.95
N SER A 137 5.94 7.25 6.25
CA SER A 137 5.53 6.69 4.96
C SER A 137 5.37 7.81 3.94
N TYR A 138 5.86 7.58 2.74
CA TYR A 138 5.68 8.45 1.59
C TYR A 138 5.21 7.63 0.40
N ALA A 139 4.18 8.12 -0.31
CA ALA A 139 3.73 7.49 -1.54
C ALA A 139 3.39 8.51 -2.62
N THR A 140 3.79 8.20 -3.86
CA THR A 140 3.37 8.98 -5.03
C THR A 140 1.95 8.61 -5.45
N PRO A 141 1.19 9.53 -6.06
CA PRO A 141 -0.13 9.24 -6.61
C PRO A 141 -0.02 8.23 -7.77
N TYR A 142 -1.07 7.46 -7.97
CA TYR A 142 -1.21 6.55 -9.11
C TYR A 142 -2.26 7.02 -10.12
N VAL A 143 -3.11 7.98 -9.75
CA VAL A 143 -4.16 8.53 -10.60
C VAL A 143 -3.71 9.87 -11.17
N LYS A 144 -3.89 10.06 -12.48
CA LYS A 144 -3.74 11.35 -13.16
C LYS A 144 -5.09 12.02 -13.28
N ILE A 145 -5.19 13.28 -12.85
CA ILE A 145 -6.38 14.11 -12.95
C ILE A 145 -6.11 15.19 -13.97
N ASN A 146 -6.83 15.19 -15.09
CA ASN A 146 -6.62 16.13 -16.20
C ASN A 146 -5.17 16.16 -16.72
N GLY A 147 -4.49 15.01 -16.74
CA GLY A 147 -3.10 14.89 -17.19
C GLY A 147 -2.05 15.33 -16.17
N GLN A 148 -2.46 15.76 -14.97
CA GLN A 148 -1.57 16.10 -13.86
C GLN A 148 -1.56 14.99 -12.81
N ASP A 149 -0.43 14.83 -12.12
CA ASP A 149 -0.31 13.86 -11.03
C ASP A 149 -1.23 14.27 -9.87
N GLY A 150 -1.90 13.27 -9.29
CA GLY A 150 -2.74 13.46 -8.11
C GLY A 150 -1.95 13.85 -6.85
N PRO A 151 -2.59 13.92 -5.68
CA PRO A 151 -1.94 14.30 -4.44
C PRO A 151 -0.96 13.21 -3.96
N LYS A 152 0.20 13.66 -3.48
CA LYS A 152 1.18 12.80 -2.80
C LYS A 152 0.73 12.51 -1.38
N GLU A 153 0.98 11.30 -0.90
CA GLU A 153 0.65 10.86 0.44
C GLU A 153 1.89 10.92 1.34
N PHE A 154 1.76 11.53 2.50
CA PHE A 154 2.78 11.53 3.54
C PHE A 154 2.12 11.20 4.88
N ALA A 155 2.67 10.24 5.61
CA ALA A 155 2.17 9.84 6.91
C ALA A 155 3.31 9.67 7.92
N VAL A 156 3.07 10.11 9.15
CA VAL A 156 3.95 9.90 10.30
C VAL A 156 3.15 9.13 11.35
N SER A 157 3.77 8.14 11.95
CA SER A 157 3.17 7.32 13.00
C SER A 157 4.10 7.20 14.19
N ALA A 158 3.52 7.18 15.39
CA ALA A 158 4.20 6.89 16.64
C ALA A 158 3.32 5.96 17.49
N GLY A 159 3.95 5.07 18.25
CA GLY A 159 3.22 4.11 19.06
C GLY A 159 4.04 3.52 20.19
N PHE A 160 3.33 2.97 21.17
CA PHE A 160 3.91 2.28 22.32
C PHE A 160 3.38 0.86 22.37
N GLY A 161 4.27 -0.11 22.59
CA GLY A 161 3.93 -1.50 22.86
C GLY A 161 4.18 -1.79 24.34
N ILE A 162 3.11 -2.19 25.07
CA ILE A 162 3.20 -2.53 26.48
C ILE A 162 3.13 -4.06 26.59
N PRO A 163 4.18 -4.74 27.07
CA PRO A 163 4.14 -6.18 27.29
C PRO A 163 3.24 -6.47 28.52
N ILE A 164 2.16 -7.19 28.31
CA ILE A 164 1.31 -7.73 29.37
C ILE A 164 1.94 -9.06 29.77
N VAL A 165 2.68 -9.06 30.88
CA VAL A 165 3.24 -10.30 31.46
C VAL A 165 2.18 -10.90 32.34
N ASN A 166 1.57 -12.00 31.94
CA ASN A 166 0.73 -12.80 32.80
C ASN A 166 1.66 -13.60 33.73
N SER A 167 1.76 -13.16 35.00
CA SER A 167 2.40 -13.91 36.06
C SER A 167 1.45 -14.99 36.58
N TYR A 168 1.11 -15.97 35.74
CA TYR A 168 0.57 -17.23 36.24
C TYR A 168 1.72 -18.25 36.22
N ASN A 169 2.26 -18.45 37.39
CA ASN A 169 2.96 -19.66 37.80
C ASN A 169 2.39 -20.09 39.15
#